data_5d30b5e3d46e80ae541b217bc095d9a9
#
_entry.id   5d30b5e3d46e80ae541b217bc095d9a9
#
_cell.length_a   1.000
_cell.length_b   1.000
_cell.length_c   1.000
_cell.angle_alpha   90.00
_cell.angle_beta   90.00
_cell.angle_gamma   90.00
#
_symmetry.space_group_name_H-M   'P 1'
#
loop_
_entity.id
_entity.type
_entity.pdbx_description
1 polymer ?
#
loop_
_entity_poly.entity_id
_entity_poly.type
_entity_poly.pdbx_seq_one_letter_code
_entity_poly.pdbx_strand_id
1 'polypeptide(L)'
;MSSPHAAPSGDHGPDAAESTDRLVDEHTILQVVVGSRAFGLATAGSDTDRRGVYALPAAAFWPLTKPATHHEGPLPEQLRWEVERVCVLGLAANPNVLEVLHSPLVETCTPLGAELRDLAPAFLSRRVADTYLRYATAQFAKAQRGIERSGAPVWRHVMHLIRLLTAGGHLVRTGELVLDVGADRGRLLALKAGELPWAEVVRWREQLTDRLLAGLEHSPLPVEPDTDRVDRWLVSVRRRSVRGLA
;
A
#
# COMPACT_ATOMS: atom_id res chain seq x y z
N MET A 1 -4.57 -21.97 -43.65
CA MET A 1 -3.36 -22.13 -42.86
C MET A 1 -2.70 -20.76 -42.76
N SER A 2 -2.91 -20.06 -41.69
CA SER A 2 -2.28 -18.77 -41.40
C SER A 2 -1.92 -18.76 -39.92
N SER A 3 -0.61 -18.73 -39.65
CA SER A 3 -0.01 -18.70 -38.32
C SER A 3 -0.31 -17.37 -37.60
N PRO A 4 -0.56 -17.36 -36.27
CA PRO A 4 -0.69 -16.13 -35.52
C PRO A 4 0.68 -15.51 -35.28
N HIS A 5 0.75 -14.21 -35.54
CA HIS A 5 1.90 -13.34 -35.31
C HIS A 5 2.14 -13.22 -33.80
N ALA A 6 3.25 -13.75 -33.32
CA ALA A 6 3.74 -13.51 -31.96
C ALA A 6 4.21 -12.06 -31.87
N ALA A 7 3.69 -11.32 -30.89
CA ALA A 7 4.18 -10.01 -30.53
C ALA A 7 5.63 -10.15 -29.97
N PRO A 8 6.56 -9.23 -30.28
CA PRO A 8 7.91 -9.29 -29.75
C PRO A 8 7.88 -8.96 -28.24
N SER A 9 8.30 -9.90 -27.42
CA SER A 9 8.72 -9.65 -26.05
C SER A 9 9.96 -8.76 -26.10
N GLY A 10 9.81 -7.49 -25.72
CA GLY A 10 10.92 -6.56 -25.64
C GLY A 10 11.90 -7.01 -24.56
N ASP A 11 12.99 -7.62 -24.97
CA ASP A 11 14.20 -7.86 -24.18
C ASP A 11 14.84 -6.48 -23.94
N HIS A 12 14.54 -5.84 -22.82
CA HIS A 12 15.22 -4.63 -22.39
C HIS A 12 16.53 -5.09 -21.77
N GLY A 13 17.64 -4.92 -22.52
CA GLY A 13 18.98 -5.25 -22.07
C GLY A 13 19.36 -4.58 -20.73
N PRO A 14 20.40 -5.09 -20.03
CA PRO A 14 20.81 -4.63 -18.69
C PRO A 14 21.03 -3.10 -18.60
N ASP A 15 21.50 -2.46 -19.64
CA ASP A 15 21.72 -1.00 -19.70
C ASP A 15 20.41 -0.19 -19.59
N ALA A 16 19.30 -0.71 -20.12
CA ALA A 16 18.01 -0.01 -20.04
C ALA A 16 17.38 -0.14 -18.65
N ALA A 17 17.58 -1.26 -17.96
CA ALA A 17 17.13 -1.45 -16.58
C ALA A 17 17.90 -0.55 -15.62
N GLU A 18 19.23 -0.50 -15.72
CA GLU A 18 20.10 0.36 -14.90
C GLU A 18 19.78 1.86 -15.12
N SER A 19 19.50 2.25 -16.37
CA SER A 19 19.06 3.62 -16.69
C SER A 19 17.72 3.96 -16.05
N THR A 20 16.79 3.01 -16.00
CA THR A 20 15.47 3.20 -15.36
C THR A 20 15.58 3.28 -13.84
N ASP A 21 16.37 2.41 -13.22
CA ASP A 21 16.66 2.44 -11.78
C ASP A 21 17.20 3.81 -11.37
N ARG A 22 18.21 4.31 -12.09
CA ARG A 22 18.82 5.61 -11.82
C ARG A 22 17.83 6.76 -11.97
N LEU A 23 16.99 6.75 -13.02
CA LEU A 23 15.97 7.78 -13.21
C LEU A 23 14.95 7.78 -12.07
N VAL A 24 14.49 6.62 -11.63
CA VAL A 24 13.56 6.49 -10.51
C VAL A 24 14.22 6.92 -9.19
N ASP A 25 15.50 6.57 -8.96
CA ASP A 25 16.25 6.99 -7.78
C ASP A 25 16.37 8.52 -7.71
N GLU A 26 16.77 9.17 -8.82
CA GLU A 26 16.92 10.64 -8.91
C GLU A 26 15.60 11.39 -8.65
N HIS A 27 14.46 10.77 -9.00
CA HIS A 27 13.14 11.36 -8.83
C HIS A 27 12.33 10.80 -7.65
N THR A 28 12.96 10.02 -6.77
CA THR A 28 12.31 9.51 -5.56
C THR A 28 12.09 10.64 -4.55
N ILE A 29 10.83 10.90 -4.22
CA ILE A 29 10.42 11.96 -3.31
C ILE A 29 10.15 11.47 -1.88
N LEU A 30 9.78 10.21 -1.74
CA LEU A 30 9.50 9.57 -0.46
C LEU A 30 9.94 8.10 -0.52
N GLN A 31 10.66 7.65 0.50
CA GLN A 31 10.92 6.22 0.73
C GLN A 31 10.74 5.90 2.20
N VAL A 32 10.02 4.85 2.48
CA VAL A 32 9.68 4.40 3.83
C VAL A 32 9.83 2.89 3.95
N VAL A 33 9.98 2.44 5.18
CA VAL A 33 9.84 1.02 5.52
C VAL A 33 8.39 0.79 5.97
N VAL A 34 7.78 -0.25 5.42
CA VAL A 34 6.44 -0.74 5.78
C VAL A 34 6.52 -2.18 6.31
N GLY A 35 5.42 -2.93 6.21
CA GLY A 35 5.39 -4.33 6.56
C GLY A 35 5.62 -4.59 8.07
N SER A 36 6.20 -5.73 8.39
CA SER A 36 6.34 -6.21 9.77
C SER A 36 7.06 -5.21 10.69
N ARG A 37 8.01 -4.43 10.16
CA ARG A 37 8.75 -3.42 10.94
C ARG A 37 7.86 -2.25 11.33
N ALA A 38 7.12 -1.68 10.38
CA ALA A 38 6.20 -0.57 10.65
C ALA A 38 5.00 -0.99 11.50
N PHE A 39 4.64 -2.27 11.46
CA PHE A 39 3.53 -2.81 12.25
C PHE A 39 3.92 -3.24 13.69
N GLY A 40 5.19 -3.11 14.07
CA GLY A 40 5.66 -3.62 15.36
C GLY A 40 5.69 -5.15 15.45
N LEU A 41 5.61 -5.86 14.30
CA LEU A 41 5.58 -7.33 14.20
C LEU A 41 6.93 -7.94 13.79
N ALA A 42 7.98 -7.13 13.68
CA ALA A 42 9.29 -7.61 13.27
C ALA A 42 9.88 -8.57 14.30
N THR A 43 10.58 -9.58 13.78
CA THR A 43 11.40 -10.55 14.51
C THR A 43 12.82 -10.55 13.93
N ALA A 44 13.78 -11.29 14.53
CA ALA A 44 15.18 -11.31 14.09
C ALA A 44 15.38 -11.66 12.60
N GLY A 45 14.47 -12.43 12.00
CA GLY A 45 14.52 -12.83 10.58
C GLY A 45 13.57 -12.04 9.66
N SER A 46 13.03 -10.90 10.11
CA SER A 46 12.08 -10.14 9.29
C SER A 46 12.78 -9.33 8.21
N ASP A 47 12.27 -9.45 6.99
CA ASP A 47 12.68 -8.65 5.84
C ASP A 47 12.42 -7.16 6.07
N THR A 48 13.04 -6.33 5.23
CA THR A 48 12.78 -4.89 5.22
C THR A 48 12.00 -4.54 3.96
N ASP A 49 10.68 -4.40 4.12
CA ASP A 49 9.77 -4.01 3.05
C ASP A 49 9.91 -2.53 2.75
N ARG A 50 10.57 -2.17 1.68
CA ARG A 50 10.72 -0.77 1.25
C ARG A 50 9.65 -0.40 0.25
N ARG A 51 8.99 0.72 0.50
CA ARG A 51 8.01 1.29 -0.44
C ARG A 51 8.33 2.75 -0.65
N GLY A 52 8.18 3.22 -1.88
CA GLY A 52 8.51 4.59 -2.21
C GLY A 52 7.58 5.22 -3.22
N VAL A 53 7.74 6.52 -3.37
CA VAL A 53 7.04 7.35 -4.35
C VAL A 53 8.07 8.13 -5.13
N TYR A 54 7.96 8.12 -6.44
CA TYR A 54 8.76 8.96 -7.33
C TYR A 54 7.87 9.88 -8.16
N ALA A 55 8.40 11.04 -8.55
CA ALA A 55 7.69 12.05 -9.32
C ALA A 55 8.51 12.40 -10.57
N LEU A 56 8.24 11.72 -11.69
CA LEU A 56 8.91 12.04 -12.95
C LEU A 56 8.53 13.42 -13.46
N PRO A 57 9.45 14.11 -14.17
CA PRO A 57 9.13 15.35 -14.86
C PRO A 57 7.95 15.19 -15.80
N ALA A 58 7.09 16.20 -15.91
CA ALA A 58 5.91 16.16 -16.79
C ALA A 58 6.26 15.83 -18.25
N ALA A 59 7.44 16.26 -18.72
CA ALA A 59 7.94 15.96 -20.04
C ALA A 59 8.10 14.46 -20.33
N ALA A 60 8.35 13.63 -19.32
CA ALA A 60 8.42 12.18 -19.47
C ALA A 60 7.09 11.56 -19.94
N PHE A 61 5.98 12.24 -19.73
CA PHE A 61 4.64 11.78 -20.12
C PHE A 61 4.16 12.30 -21.48
N TRP A 62 4.97 13.09 -22.20
CA TRP A 62 4.59 13.61 -23.52
C TRP A 62 4.75 12.60 -24.66
N PRO A 63 5.80 11.73 -24.68
CA PRO A 63 5.93 10.71 -25.70
C PRO A 63 4.74 9.75 -25.75
N LEU A 64 4.54 9.08 -26.89
CA LEU A 64 3.48 8.06 -27.04
C LEU A 64 3.67 6.90 -26.06
N THR A 65 4.92 6.46 -25.87
CA THR A 65 5.27 5.47 -24.85
C THR A 65 5.37 6.16 -23.50
N LYS A 66 4.47 5.81 -22.59
CA LYS A 66 4.45 6.36 -21.23
C LYS A 66 5.40 5.61 -20.31
N PRO A 67 5.99 6.28 -19.33
CA PRO A 67 6.80 5.61 -18.31
C PRO A 67 5.94 4.64 -17.48
N ALA A 68 6.59 3.64 -16.89
CA ALA A 68 5.93 2.73 -15.96
C ALA A 68 5.40 3.51 -14.74
N THR A 69 4.25 3.07 -14.22
CA THR A 69 3.61 3.68 -13.05
C THR A 69 4.04 3.04 -11.73
N HIS A 70 4.85 1.99 -11.79
CA HIS A 70 5.49 1.33 -10.65
C HIS A 70 6.84 0.79 -11.10
N HIS A 71 7.74 0.62 -10.16
CA HIS A 71 9.10 0.17 -10.39
C HIS A 71 9.57 -0.69 -9.21
N GLU A 72 10.04 -1.89 -9.51
CA GLU A 72 10.74 -2.75 -8.55
C GLU A 72 12.20 -2.29 -8.50
N GLY A 73 12.65 -1.94 -7.32
CA GLY A 73 14.00 -1.43 -7.17
C GLY A 73 15.05 -2.55 -7.05
N PRO A 74 16.36 -2.19 -7.04
CA PRO A 74 17.46 -3.14 -6.97
C PRO A 74 17.56 -3.88 -5.63
N LEU A 75 16.97 -3.35 -4.55
CA LEU A 75 16.96 -4.01 -3.26
C LEU A 75 15.80 -5.01 -3.16
N PRO A 76 15.99 -6.14 -2.46
CA PRO A 76 14.91 -7.07 -2.18
C PRO A 76 13.72 -6.36 -1.52
N GLU A 77 12.50 -6.75 -1.91
CA GLU A 77 11.24 -6.21 -1.36
C GLU A 77 11.11 -4.67 -1.49
N GLN A 78 11.74 -4.07 -2.51
CA GLN A 78 11.64 -2.66 -2.82
C GLN A 78 10.68 -2.44 -3.98
N LEU A 79 9.65 -1.61 -3.74
CA LEU A 79 8.67 -1.22 -4.76
C LEU A 79 8.38 0.28 -4.64
N ARG A 80 8.36 0.97 -5.76
CA ARG A 80 8.02 2.40 -5.84
C ARG A 80 6.89 2.63 -6.82
N TRP A 81 6.06 3.63 -6.55
CA TRP A 81 4.99 4.07 -7.44
C TRP A 81 5.23 5.48 -7.92
N GLU A 82 4.85 5.74 -9.16
CA GLU A 82 4.76 7.10 -9.68
C GLU A 82 3.68 7.88 -8.91
N VAL A 83 3.91 9.16 -8.66
CA VAL A 83 3.09 10.01 -7.77
C VAL A 83 1.62 10.06 -8.19
N GLU A 84 1.31 10.11 -9.48
CA GLU A 84 -0.08 10.04 -9.97
C GLU A 84 -0.73 8.70 -9.62
N ARG A 85 0.02 7.61 -9.76
CA ARG A 85 -0.45 6.28 -9.35
C ARG A 85 -0.75 6.21 -7.86
N VAL A 86 0.09 6.86 -7.03
CA VAL A 86 -0.15 6.99 -5.59
C VAL A 86 -1.44 7.77 -5.32
N CYS A 87 -1.68 8.88 -6.01
CA CYS A 87 -2.92 9.65 -5.89
C CYS A 87 -4.14 8.80 -6.23
N VAL A 88 -4.12 8.11 -7.37
CA VAL A 88 -5.23 7.24 -7.81
C VAL A 88 -5.51 6.12 -6.81
N LEU A 89 -4.47 5.43 -6.34
CA LEU A 89 -4.60 4.34 -5.37
C LEU A 89 -5.02 4.85 -3.99
N GLY A 90 -4.50 6.00 -3.56
CA GLY A 90 -4.87 6.64 -2.30
C GLY A 90 -6.34 7.03 -2.26
N LEU A 91 -6.86 7.68 -3.33
CA LEU A 91 -8.28 8.03 -3.48
C LEU A 91 -9.19 6.78 -3.52
N ALA A 92 -8.65 5.64 -3.97
CA ALA A 92 -9.33 4.35 -3.88
C ALA A 92 -9.18 3.66 -2.51
N ALA A 93 -8.63 4.35 -1.51
CA ALA A 93 -8.35 3.84 -0.17
C ALA A 93 -7.51 2.55 -0.16
N ASN A 94 -6.52 2.44 -1.07
CA ASN A 94 -5.64 1.28 -1.12
C ASN A 94 -4.78 1.18 0.14
N PRO A 95 -4.86 0.10 0.92
CA PRO A 95 -4.15 -0.02 2.18
C PRO A 95 -2.64 0.16 2.04
N ASN A 96 -2.02 -0.39 0.99
CA ASN A 96 -0.57 -0.31 0.81
C ASN A 96 -0.10 1.14 0.63
N VAL A 97 -0.84 1.94 -0.13
CA VAL A 97 -0.53 3.37 -0.33
C VAL A 97 -0.77 4.17 0.94
N LEU A 98 -1.90 3.93 1.62
CA LEU A 98 -2.18 4.61 2.89
C LEU A 98 -1.11 4.29 3.94
N GLU A 99 -0.63 3.04 4.00
CA GLU A 99 0.48 2.64 4.88
C GLU A 99 1.79 3.36 4.55
N VAL A 100 2.11 3.57 3.27
CA VAL A 100 3.30 4.33 2.84
C VAL A 100 3.22 5.78 3.33
N LEU A 101 2.08 6.43 3.15
CA LEU A 101 1.90 7.83 3.54
C LEU A 101 1.94 8.05 5.06
N HIS A 102 1.56 7.04 5.84
CA HIS A 102 1.50 7.09 7.31
C HIS A 102 2.67 6.37 8.01
N SER A 103 3.59 5.75 7.27
CA SER A 103 4.71 5.05 7.90
C SER A 103 5.59 6.01 8.73
N PRO A 104 5.89 5.68 10.00
CA PRO A 104 6.81 6.45 10.81
C PRO A 104 8.29 6.17 10.44
N LEU A 105 8.56 5.10 9.70
CA LEU A 105 9.92 4.64 9.36
C LEU A 105 10.36 5.22 8.01
N VAL A 106 10.72 6.50 8.02
CA VAL A 106 11.11 7.26 6.82
C VAL A 106 12.61 7.09 6.55
N GLU A 107 12.97 6.62 5.36
CA GLU A 107 14.35 6.54 4.88
C GLU A 107 14.72 7.78 4.05
N THR A 108 13.80 8.27 3.20
CA THR A 108 13.98 9.46 2.37
C THR A 108 12.68 10.26 2.33
N CYS A 109 12.77 11.57 2.49
CA CYS A 109 11.64 12.49 2.34
C CYS A 109 12.15 13.85 1.83
N THR A 110 11.85 14.14 0.56
CA THR A 110 12.13 15.48 -0.01
C THR A 110 11.04 16.47 0.43
N PRO A 111 11.22 17.80 0.17
CA PRO A 111 10.13 18.75 0.41
C PRO A 111 8.82 18.36 -0.28
N LEU A 112 8.89 17.81 -1.50
CA LEU A 112 7.71 17.32 -2.23
C LEU A 112 7.11 16.07 -1.58
N GLY A 113 7.95 15.18 -1.05
CA GLY A 113 7.51 14.03 -0.26
C GLY A 113 6.82 14.45 1.05
N ALA A 114 7.28 15.52 1.69
CA ALA A 114 6.62 16.09 2.87
C ALA A 114 5.23 16.64 2.52
N GLU A 115 5.12 17.42 1.43
CA GLU A 115 3.81 17.88 0.93
C GLU A 115 2.84 16.72 0.67
N LEU A 116 3.32 15.61 0.08
CA LEU A 116 2.50 14.43 -0.16
C LEU A 116 2.03 13.79 1.16
N ARG A 117 2.86 13.75 2.18
CA ARG A 117 2.48 13.25 3.51
C ARG A 117 1.48 14.18 4.21
N ASP A 118 1.63 15.49 4.07
CA ASP A 118 0.67 16.48 4.58
C ASP A 118 -0.68 16.40 3.85
N LEU A 119 -0.69 15.85 2.64
CA LEU A 119 -1.89 15.58 1.87
C LEU A 119 -2.59 14.28 2.31
N ALA A 120 -1.95 13.41 3.08
CA ALA A 120 -2.46 12.09 3.46
C ALA A 120 -3.89 12.11 4.03
N PRO A 121 -4.32 13.08 4.86
CA PRO A 121 -5.70 13.14 5.33
C PRO A 121 -6.75 13.30 4.22
N ALA A 122 -6.39 13.88 3.06
CA ALA A 122 -7.30 14.04 1.93
C ALA A 122 -7.70 12.72 1.27
N PHE A 123 -6.92 11.66 1.45
CA PHE A 123 -7.22 10.32 0.94
C PHE A 123 -8.14 9.52 1.86
N LEU A 124 -8.31 9.95 3.12
CA LEU A 124 -9.09 9.21 4.11
C LEU A 124 -10.58 9.52 3.97
N SER A 125 -11.39 8.48 3.85
CA SER A 125 -12.85 8.59 3.76
C SER A 125 -13.49 7.28 4.23
N ARG A 126 -14.82 7.26 4.37
CA ARG A 126 -15.58 6.03 4.71
C ARG A 126 -15.39 4.92 3.69
N ARG A 127 -14.89 5.22 2.48
CA ARG A 127 -14.51 4.24 1.44
C ARG A 127 -13.46 3.22 1.93
N VAL A 128 -12.67 3.55 2.97
CA VAL A 128 -11.72 2.62 3.60
C VAL A 128 -12.39 1.35 4.10
N ALA A 129 -13.63 1.42 4.59
CA ALA A 129 -14.35 0.25 5.09
C ALA A 129 -14.54 -0.80 4.00
N ASP A 130 -15.11 -0.42 2.85
CA ASP A 130 -15.34 -1.34 1.73
C ASP A 130 -14.02 -1.91 1.18
N THR A 131 -13.01 -1.05 1.08
CA THR A 131 -11.72 -1.47 0.52
C THR A 131 -11.00 -2.43 1.46
N TYR A 132 -10.95 -2.14 2.77
CA TYR A 132 -10.29 -3.00 3.75
C TYR A 132 -11.03 -4.34 3.92
N LEU A 133 -12.36 -4.33 3.93
CA LEU A 133 -13.18 -5.55 3.93
C LEU A 133 -12.91 -6.42 2.69
N ARG A 134 -12.83 -5.81 1.52
CA ARG A 134 -12.52 -6.51 0.26
C ARG A 134 -11.13 -7.13 0.29
N TYR A 135 -10.10 -6.41 0.76
CA TYR A 135 -8.75 -6.95 0.94
C TYR A 135 -8.72 -8.08 1.97
N ALA A 136 -9.39 -7.91 3.11
CA ALA A 136 -9.48 -8.93 4.14
C ALA A 136 -10.18 -10.20 3.62
N THR A 137 -11.26 -10.06 2.86
CA THR A 137 -11.97 -11.17 2.22
C THR A 137 -11.07 -11.93 1.24
N ALA A 138 -10.28 -11.20 0.44
CA ALA A 138 -9.33 -11.81 -0.49
C ALA A 138 -8.23 -12.61 0.25
N GLN A 139 -7.72 -12.10 1.37
CA GLN A 139 -6.74 -12.82 2.20
C GLN A 139 -7.36 -14.07 2.86
N PHE A 140 -8.61 -13.97 3.33
CA PHE A 140 -9.31 -15.11 3.89
C PHE A 140 -9.52 -16.23 2.85
N ALA A 141 -9.94 -15.88 1.64
CA ALA A 141 -10.06 -16.83 0.54
C ALA A 141 -8.73 -17.53 0.19
N LYS A 142 -7.59 -16.79 0.30
CA LYS A 142 -6.26 -17.41 0.15
C LYS A 142 -5.96 -18.41 1.28
N ALA A 143 -6.33 -18.08 2.52
CA ALA A 143 -6.16 -18.96 3.66
C ALA A 143 -7.00 -20.24 3.51
N GLN A 144 -8.27 -20.13 3.11
CA GLN A 144 -9.15 -21.28 2.85
C GLN A 144 -8.59 -22.22 1.77
N ARG A 145 -8.12 -21.67 0.64
CA ARG A 145 -7.44 -22.48 -0.39
C ARG A 145 -6.17 -23.17 0.13
N GLY A 146 -5.50 -22.58 1.11
CA GLY A 146 -4.38 -23.22 1.81
C GLY A 146 -4.84 -24.48 2.55
N ILE A 147 -5.95 -24.38 3.29
CA ILE A 147 -6.53 -25.52 4.03
C ILE A 147 -6.93 -26.65 3.06
N GLU A 148 -7.62 -26.33 1.96
CA GLU A 148 -8.05 -27.29 0.96
C GLU A 148 -6.88 -28.05 0.31
N ARG A 149 -5.73 -27.39 0.10
CA ARG A 149 -4.56 -27.98 -0.56
C ARG A 149 -3.61 -28.72 0.37
N SER A 150 -3.45 -28.26 1.59
CA SER A 150 -2.41 -28.75 2.51
C SER A 150 -2.89 -29.06 3.91
N GLY A 151 -4.21 -29.00 4.16
CA GLY A 151 -4.80 -29.25 5.48
C GLY A 151 -4.60 -28.13 6.50
N ALA A 152 -3.87 -27.07 6.15
CA ALA A 152 -3.62 -25.93 7.01
C ALA A 152 -3.71 -24.60 6.25
N PRO A 153 -4.13 -23.50 6.91
CA PRO A 153 -4.15 -22.18 6.28
C PRO A 153 -2.73 -21.63 6.09
N VAL A 154 -2.57 -20.72 5.13
CA VAL A 154 -1.36 -19.93 5.02
C VAL A 154 -1.40 -18.83 6.09
N TRP A 155 -0.85 -19.10 7.24
CA TRP A 155 -0.95 -18.27 8.46
C TRP A 155 -0.54 -16.81 8.23
N ARG A 156 0.44 -16.54 7.37
CA ARG A 156 0.81 -15.18 6.99
C ARG A 156 -0.37 -14.40 6.38
N HIS A 157 -1.19 -15.05 5.54
CA HIS A 157 -2.37 -14.40 4.96
C HIS A 157 -3.46 -14.14 6.00
N VAL A 158 -3.59 -15.06 6.96
CA VAL A 158 -4.55 -14.92 8.07
C VAL A 158 -4.15 -13.76 8.98
N MET A 159 -2.88 -13.68 9.37
CA MET A 159 -2.36 -12.57 10.18
C MET A 159 -2.57 -11.22 9.47
N HIS A 160 -2.29 -11.17 8.17
CA HIS A 160 -2.49 -9.95 7.38
C HIS A 160 -3.97 -9.53 7.33
N LEU A 161 -4.91 -10.49 7.21
CA LEU A 161 -6.35 -10.25 7.27
C LEU A 161 -6.76 -9.60 8.61
N ILE A 162 -6.36 -10.21 9.73
CA ILE A 162 -6.71 -9.71 11.06
C ILE A 162 -6.14 -8.30 11.27
N ARG A 163 -4.89 -8.07 10.89
CA ARG A 163 -4.25 -6.75 10.96
C ARG A 163 -5.02 -5.71 10.13
N LEU A 164 -5.41 -6.03 8.91
CA LEU A 164 -6.18 -5.11 8.06
C LEU A 164 -7.52 -4.74 8.70
N LEU A 165 -8.27 -5.71 9.22
CA LEU A 165 -9.54 -5.45 9.88
C LEU A 165 -9.36 -4.61 11.15
N THR A 166 -8.30 -4.88 11.93
CA THR A 166 -7.98 -4.09 13.12
C THR A 166 -7.66 -2.64 12.77
N ALA A 167 -6.75 -2.43 11.79
CA ALA A 167 -6.37 -1.08 11.34
C ALA A 167 -7.56 -0.33 10.71
N GLY A 168 -8.35 -1.00 9.85
CA GLY A 168 -9.54 -0.42 9.24
C GLY A 168 -10.60 -0.04 10.27
N GLY A 169 -10.87 -0.90 11.26
CA GLY A 169 -11.80 -0.61 12.33
C GLY A 169 -11.34 0.54 13.24
N HIS A 170 -10.04 0.66 13.49
CA HIS A 170 -9.48 1.81 14.20
C HIS A 170 -9.67 3.10 13.38
N LEU A 171 -9.25 3.08 12.11
CA LEU A 171 -9.34 4.22 11.20
C LEU A 171 -10.78 4.73 11.05
N VAL A 172 -11.75 3.84 10.85
CA VAL A 172 -13.17 4.21 10.71
C VAL A 172 -13.69 4.88 11.99
N ARG A 173 -13.29 4.41 13.17
CA ARG A 173 -13.77 4.92 14.46
C ARG A 173 -13.10 6.23 14.88
N THR A 174 -11.82 6.42 14.57
CA THR A 174 -11.02 7.56 15.09
C THR A 174 -10.67 8.59 14.02
N GLY A 175 -10.72 8.23 12.74
CA GLY A 175 -10.20 9.04 11.63
C GLY A 175 -8.67 8.95 11.47
N GLU A 176 -7.98 8.14 12.28
CA GLU A 176 -6.52 8.04 12.29
C GLU A 176 -6.05 6.65 11.84
N LEU A 177 -5.08 6.60 10.92
CA LEU A 177 -4.44 5.36 10.51
C LEU A 177 -3.21 5.10 11.37
N VAL A 178 -3.33 4.13 12.27
CA VAL A 178 -2.23 3.63 13.10
C VAL A 178 -1.72 2.32 12.52
N LEU A 179 -0.41 2.23 12.25
CA LEU A 179 0.21 1.04 11.67
C LEU A 179 0.68 0.05 12.73
N ASP A 180 1.23 0.54 13.84
CA ASP A 180 1.70 -0.31 14.93
C ASP A 180 0.51 -1.04 15.59
N VAL A 181 0.65 -2.34 15.71
CA VAL A 181 -0.42 -3.20 16.26
C VAL A 181 -0.49 -3.15 17.80
N GLY A 182 0.44 -2.51 18.45
CA GLY A 182 0.44 -2.28 19.90
C GLY A 182 0.25 -3.54 20.72
N ALA A 183 -0.77 -3.53 21.56
CA ALA A 183 -1.08 -4.65 22.46
C ALA A 183 -1.44 -5.97 21.75
N ASP A 184 -1.87 -5.91 20.49
CA ASP A 184 -2.24 -7.11 19.71
C ASP A 184 -1.02 -7.89 19.20
N ARG A 185 0.22 -7.35 19.37
CA ARG A 185 1.46 -7.95 18.87
C ARG A 185 1.61 -9.43 19.23
N GLY A 186 1.48 -9.77 20.48
CA GLY A 186 1.67 -11.16 20.96
C GLY A 186 0.67 -12.12 20.31
N ARG A 187 -0.59 -11.73 20.24
CA ARG A 187 -1.65 -12.54 19.63
C ARG A 187 -1.49 -12.69 18.12
N LEU A 188 -1.06 -11.65 17.42
CA LEU A 188 -0.78 -11.70 15.98
C LEU A 188 0.45 -12.55 15.65
N LEU A 189 1.48 -12.55 16.49
CA LEU A 189 2.63 -13.44 16.32
C LEU A 189 2.26 -14.91 16.58
N ALA A 190 1.48 -15.21 17.61
CA ALA A 190 0.93 -16.55 17.86
C ALA A 190 0.06 -17.02 16.68
N LEU A 191 -0.77 -16.13 16.13
CA LEU A 191 -1.53 -16.40 14.93
C LEU A 191 -0.64 -16.72 13.72
N LYS A 192 0.40 -15.93 13.49
CA LYS A 192 1.39 -16.17 12.41
C LYS A 192 2.12 -17.50 12.57
N ALA A 193 2.38 -17.94 13.80
CA ALA A 193 2.98 -19.22 14.13
C ALA A 193 2.01 -20.42 14.01
N GLY A 194 0.70 -20.17 13.84
CA GLY A 194 -0.32 -21.22 13.75
C GLY A 194 -0.73 -21.79 15.11
N GLU A 195 -0.48 -21.08 16.19
CA GLU A 195 -0.76 -21.51 17.56
C GLU A 195 -2.22 -21.33 17.98
N LEU A 196 -3.00 -20.55 17.19
CA LEU A 196 -4.41 -20.30 17.49
C LEU A 196 -5.33 -21.30 16.74
N PRO A 197 -6.37 -21.86 17.43
CA PRO A 197 -7.37 -22.70 16.79
C PRO A 197 -8.09 -21.95 15.67
N TRP A 198 -8.31 -22.61 14.52
CA TRP A 198 -8.99 -21.99 13.37
C TRP A 198 -10.35 -21.40 13.73
N ALA A 199 -11.14 -22.09 14.55
CA ALA A 199 -12.45 -21.59 15.00
C ALA A 199 -12.35 -20.28 15.80
N GLU A 200 -11.26 -20.06 16.55
CA GLU A 200 -11.00 -18.81 17.24
C GLU A 200 -10.69 -17.68 16.26
N VAL A 201 -9.89 -17.96 15.24
CA VAL A 201 -9.53 -17.00 14.19
C VAL A 201 -10.76 -16.56 13.39
N VAL A 202 -11.66 -17.50 13.06
CA VAL A 202 -12.91 -17.19 12.37
C VAL A 202 -13.77 -16.24 13.22
N ARG A 203 -13.97 -16.56 14.50
CA ARG A 203 -14.72 -15.67 15.44
C ARG A 203 -14.06 -14.29 15.57
N TRP A 204 -12.72 -14.24 15.66
CA TRP A 204 -12.00 -12.97 15.75
C TRP A 204 -12.20 -12.11 14.50
N ARG A 205 -12.10 -12.71 13.31
CA ARG A 205 -12.42 -12.04 12.04
C ARG A 205 -13.85 -11.46 12.03
N GLU A 206 -14.84 -12.26 12.44
CA GLU A 206 -16.26 -11.85 12.47
C GLU A 206 -16.42 -10.64 13.40
N GLN A 207 -15.91 -10.72 14.62
CA GLN A 207 -15.96 -9.61 15.59
C GLN A 207 -15.31 -8.33 15.07
N LEU A 208 -14.17 -8.44 14.36
CA LEU A 208 -13.50 -7.27 13.78
C LEU A 208 -14.31 -6.68 12.62
N THR A 209 -14.91 -7.53 11.79
CA THR A 209 -15.79 -7.11 10.70
C THR A 209 -17.01 -6.36 11.25
N ASP A 210 -17.68 -6.90 12.24
CA ASP A 210 -18.86 -6.27 12.86
C ASP A 210 -18.50 -4.92 13.50
N ARG A 211 -17.37 -4.84 14.20
CA ARG A 211 -16.86 -3.58 14.79
C ARG A 211 -16.53 -2.52 13.74
N LEU A 212 -15.93 -2.93 12.60
CA LEU A 212 -15.63 -2.03 11.50
C LEU A 212 -16.91 -1.47 10.90
N LEU A 213 -17.90 -2.32 10.62
CA LEU A 213 -19.20 -1.91 10.07
C LEU A 213 -19.99 -1.02 11.04
N ALA A 214 -20.08 -1.40 12.30
CA ALA A 214 -20.75 -0.60 13.33
C ALA A 214 -20.08 0.77 13.52
N GLY A 215 -18.76 0.86 13.36
CA GLY A 215 -18.02 2.12 13.46
C GLY A 215 -18.37 3.15 12.37
N LEU A 216 -18.96 2.73 11.24
CA LEU A 216 -19.31 3.63 10.13
C LEU A 216 -20.39 4.65 10.48
N GLU A 217 -21.33 4.29 11.35
CA GLU A 217 -22.45 5.17 11.72
C GLU A 217 -21.96 6.48 12.37
N HIS A 218 -20.94 6.38 13.20
CA HIS A 218 -20.38 7.52 13.96
C HIS A 218 -18.97 7.90 13.50
N SER A 219 -18.56 7.47 12.30
CA SER A 219 -17.23 7.73 11.79
C SER A 219 -16.98 9.22 11.57
N PRO A 220 -15.86 9.78 12.07
CA PRO A 220 -15.46 11.15 11.78
C PRO A 220 -14.96 11.35 10.34
N LEU A 221 -14.74 10.25 9.60
CA LEU A 221 -14.27 10.32 8.22
C LEU A 221 -15.36 10.89 7.31
N PRO A 222 -14.97 11.72 6.30
CA PRO A 222 -15.87 12.16 5.25
C PRO A 222 -16.38 10.96 4.45
N VAL A 223 -17.52 11.11 3.78
CA VAL A 223 -18.11 10.07 2.92
C VAL A 223 -17.16 9.73 1.77
N GLU A 224 -16.65 10.76 1.09
CA GLU A 224 -15.73 10.66 -0.04
C GLU A 224 -14.40 11.35 0.26
N PRO A 225 -13.29 10.91 -0.36
CA PRO A 225 -12.00 11.58 -0.22
C PRO A 225 -12.01 12.96 -0.89
N ASP A 226 -11.12 13.85 -0.47
CA ASP A 226 -10.98 15.20 -1.06
C ASP A 226 -10.21 15.12 -2.39
N THR A 227 -10.89 14.63 -3.43
CA THR A 227 -10.34 14.47 -4.78
C THR A 227 -9.82 15.79 -5.34
N ASP A 228 -10.55 16.90 -5.10
CA ASP A 228 -10.17 18.22 -5.62
C ASP A 228 -8.85 18.73 -5.02
N ARG A 229 -8.62 18.48 -3.73
CA ARG A 229 -7.36 18.83 -3.07
C ARG A 229 -6.19 18.01 -3.62
N VAL A 230 -6.40 16.71 -3.82
CA VAL A 230 -5.40 15.81 -4.40
C VAL A 230 -5.08 16.20 -5.84
N ASP A 231 -6.09 16.45 -6.66
CA ASP A 231 -5.92 16.86 -8.06
C ASP A 231 -5.17 18.20 -8.18
N ARG A 232 -5.58 19.22 -7.42
CA ARG A 232 -4.87 20.51 -7.39
C ARG A 232 -3.40 20.35 -7.01
N TRP A 233 -3.10 19.52 -6.03
CA TRP A 233 -1.71 19.26 -5.64
C TRP A 233 -0.94 18.57 -6.77
N LEU A 234 -1.48 17.49 -7.37
CA LEU A 234 -0.83 16.77 -8.47
C LEU A 234 -0.56 17.69 -9.67
N VAL A 235 -1.54 18.52 -10.05
CA VAL A 235 -1.36 19.53 -11.11
C VAL A 235 -0.25 20.51 -10.75
N SER A 236 -0.13 20.93 -9.49
CA SER A 236 0.95 21.82 -9.05
C SER A 236 2.32 21.16 -9.18
N VAL A 237 2.44 19.87 -8.84
CA VAL A 237 3.67 19.06 -9.01
C VAL A 237 4.09 19.04 -10.49
N ARG A 238 3.15 18.72 -11.39
CA ARG A 238 3.42 18.67 -12.84
C ARG A 238 3.85 20.06 -13.38
N ARG A 239 3.18 21.15 -12.97
CA ARG A 239 3.53 22.51 -13.37
C ARG A 239 4.92 22.93 -12.89
N ARG A 240 5.28 22.59 -11.67
CA ARG A 240 6.62 22.87 -11.11
C ARG A 240 7.72 22.15 -11.92
N SER A 241 7.52 20.89 -12.24
CA SER A 241 8.49 20.11 -13.03
C SER A 241 8.71 20.64 -14.45
N VAL A 242 7.69 21.23 -15.10
CA VAL A 242 7.84 21.91 -16.41
C VAL A 242 8.74 23.13 -16.31
N ARG A 243 8.70 23.83 -15.17
CA ARG A 243 9.47 25.07 -14.97
C ARG A 243 10.88 24.84 -14.42
N GLY A 244 11.29 23.60 -14.21
CA GLY A 244 12.57 23.26 -13.58
C GLY A 244 12.63 23.64 -12.08
N LEU A 245 11.47 23.78 -11.43
CA LEU A 245 11.31 24.20 -10.03
C LEU A 245 10.92 23.02 -9.10
N ALA A 246 11.12 21.78 -9.57
CA ALA A 246 10.85 20.58 -8.78
C ALA A 246 12.07 20.18 -7.95
#